data_9783293dec4e3884f01f76513d15eb51
#
_entry.id   9783293dec4e3884f01f76513d15eb51
#
_cell.length_a   1.000
_cell.length_b   1.000
_cell.length_c   1.000
_cell.angle_alpha   90.00
_cell.angle_beta   90.00
_cell.angle_gamma   90.00
#
_symmetry.space_group_name_H-M   'P 1'
#
loop_
_entity.id
_entity.type
_entity.pdbx_description
1 polymer ?
#
loop_
_entity_poly.entity_id
_entity_poly.type
_entity_poly.pdbx_seq_one_letter_code
_entity_poly.pdbx_strand_id
1 'polypeptide(L)'
;MKVTVVGAGNVGATCADVLAYKEIANKIVLVDIKEGLSEGKSLDIFQKAPINLYDTKIIGSTNDYSKTKNSNVVVITSGLPRKPGMSRDDLIETNSKIVKSVTENIIKYSPNCIIIIVSNPLDVMTYQAHLTSQFSRERVMGMAGILDTSRFRAFLADELSVSPKDIQSLLLGGHGDTMVPLPRYTTVGGIPVEELIDQKRLKKIIERTKYGGGELVKMMGTSAWYAPGAAAAQMVESIIRDQRRIFPVCVKLDGEYGINDCYLGVPVILGSNGIEKIIELKLKSSEKKLLDESRIHVKEVMSVLENL
;
A
#
# COMPACT_ATOMS: atom_id res chain seq x y z
N MET A 1 -1.91 -5.66 21.01
CA MET A 1 -1.12 -5.30 19.81
C MET A 1 -1.05 -3.79 19.68
N LYS A 2 0.08 -3.27 19.16
CA LYS A 2 0.31 -1.84 18.88
C LYS A 2 0.63 -1.66 17.40
N VAL A 3 0.01 -0.66 16.79
CA VAL A 3 0.28 -0.23 15.41
C VAL A 3 0.73 1.23 15.43
N THR A 4 1.77 1.55 14.68
CA THR A 4 2.19 2.94 14.43
C THR A 4 1.88 3.33 12.99
N VAL A 5 1.34 4.54 12.81
CA VAL A 5 1.18 5.18 11.50
C VAL A 5 2.05 6.44 11.50
N VAL A 6 3.02 6.51 10.59
CA VAL A 6 3.90 7.68 10.44
C VAL A 6 3.46 8.50 9.23
N GLY A 7 3.16 9.76 9.47
CA GLY A 7 2.50 10.68 8.56
C GLY A 7 1.03 10.85 8.94
N ALA A 8 0.68 11.98 9.57
CA ALA A 8 -0.69 12.33 9.93
C ALA A 8 -1.43 13.11 8.82
N GLY A 9 -0.97 12.98 7.58
CA GLY A 9 -1.71 13.46 6.41
C GLY A 9 -3.06 12.75 6.25
N ASN A 10 -3.76 12.99 5.15
CA ASN A 10 -5.09 12.40 4.94
C ASN A 10 -5.05 10.87 4.87
N VAL A 11 -4.06 10.29 4.19
CA VAL A 11 -3.92 8.83 4.08
C VAL A 11 -3.66 8.19 5.44
N GLY A 12 -2.68 8.72 6.20
CA GLY A 12 -2.34 8.16 7.51
C GLY A 12 -3.46 8.31 8.53
N ALA A 13 -4.13 9.45 8.55
CA ALA A 13 -5.31 9.65 9.41
C ALA A 13 -6.45 8.70 9.04
N THR A 14 -6.73 8.49 7.75
CA THR A 14 -7.72 7.51 7.31
C THR A 14 -7.33 6.08 7.71
N CYS A 15 -6.05 5.71 7.56
CA CYS A 15 -5.56 4.42 8.01
C CYS A 15 -5.78 4.23 9.52
N ALA A 16 -5.38 5.22 10.33
CA ALA A 16 -5.56 5.19 11.78
C ALA A 16 -7.04 5.11 12.19
N ASP A 17 -7.91 5.85 11.51
CA ASP A 17 -9.35 5.83 11.73
C ASP A 17 -9.96 4.45 11.44
N VAL A 18 -9.65 3.85 10.30
CA VAL A 18 -10.12 2.49 9.95
C VAL A 18 -9.61 1.45 10.94
N LEU A 19 -8.33 1.54 11.34
CA LEU A 19 -7.73 0.64 12.34
C LEU A 19 -8.43 0.76 13.70
N ALA A 20 -8.78 1.98 14.12
CA ALA A 20 -9.49 2.24 15.38
C ALA A 20 -10.92 1.70 15.32
N TYR A 21 -11.68 2.07 14.30
CA TYR A 21 -13.08 1.67 14.13
C TYR A 21 -13.26 0.15 14.04
N LYS A 22 -12.33 -0.54 13.38
CA LYS A 22 -12.36 -2.01 13.27
C LYS A 22 -11.71 -2.74 14.46
N GLU A 23 -11.20 -2.00 15.44
CA GLU A 23 -10.52 -2.57 16.62
C GLU A 23 -9.41 -3.57 16.24
N ILE A 24 -8.62 -3.22 15.21
CA ILE A 24 -7.55 -4.09 14.71
C ILE A 24 -6.39 -4.17 15.70
N ALA A 25 -6.16 -3.11 16.46
CA ALA A 25 -5.13 -3.04 17.48
C ALA A 25 -5.65 -2.35 18.75
N ASN A 26 -5.14 -2.76 19.91
CA ASN A 26 -5.50 -2.14 21.20
C ASN A 26 -4.99 -0.69 21.32
N LYS A 27 -3.87 -0.41 20.62
CA LYS A 27 -3.24 0.92 20.64
C LYS A 27 -2.72 1.32 19.26
N ILE A 28 -3.05 2.53 18.85
CA ILE A 28 -2.54 3.17 17.64
C ILE A 28 -1.72 4.39 18.05
N VAL A 29 -0.54 4.56 17.42
CA VAL A 29 0.29 5.75 17.57
C VAL A 29 0.34 6.44 16.20
N LEU A 30 -0.11 7.68 16.12
CA LEU A 30 -0.02 8.50 14.93
C LEU A 30 1.12 9.50 15.11
N VAL A 31 2.13 9.47 14.24
CA VAL A 31 3.32 10.32 14.32
C VAL A 31 3.36 11.28 13.15
N ASP A 32 3.69 12.54 13.41
CA ASP A 32 3.97 13.55 12.36
C ASP A 32 5.06 14.51 12.83
N ILE A 33 5.70 15.19 11.89
CA ILE A 33 6.66 16.25 12.19
C ILE A 33 5.97 17.61 12.44
N LYS A 34 4.75 17.78 11.91
CA LYS A 34 3.98 19.00 12.05
C LYS A 34 3.37 19.05 13.45
N GLU A 35 3.75 20.10 14.20
CA GLU A 35 3.31 20.30 15.57
C GLU A 35 1.77 20.27 15.71
N GLY A 36 1.28 19.49 16.66
CA GLY A 36 -0.13 19.38 17.01
C GLY A 36 -1.01 18.62 16.01
N LEU A 37 -0.50 18.30 14.79
CA LEU A 37 -1.33 17.67 13.76
C LEU A 37 -1.73 16.24 14.13
N SER A 38 -0.76 15.45 14.59
CA SER A 38 -1.01 14.06 14.99
C SER A 38 -1.86 13.97 16.26
N GLU A 39 -1.62 14.86 17.21
CA GLU A 39 -2.39 14.95 18.46
C GLU A 39 -3.84 15.35 18.17
N GLY A 40 -4.06 16.39 17.37
CA GLY A 40 -5.38 16.88 17.00
C GLY A 40 -6.20 15.79 16.27
N LYS A 41 -5.62 15.14 15.24
CA LYS A 41 -6.30 14.08 14.51
C LYS A 41 -6.55 12.83 15.38
N SER A 42 -5.63 12.49 16.25
CA SER A 42 -5.83 11.37 17.19
C SER A 42 -6.94 11.66 18.19
N LEU A 43 -7.03 12.90 18.67
CA LEU A 43 -8.12 13.32 19.56
C LEU A 43 -9.48 13.27 18.86
N ASP A 44 -9.56 13.79 17.62
CA ASP A 44 -10.79 13.77 16.81
C ASP A 44 -11.27 12.33 16.54
N ILE A 45 -10.36 11.42 16.13
CA ILE A 45 -10.66 10.00 15.96
C ILE A 45 -11.11 9.39 17.29
N PHE A 46 -10.45 9.70 18.41
CA PHE A 46 -10.84 9.16 19.72
C PHE A 46 -12.23 9.64 20.17
N GLN A 47 -12.62 10.87 19.83
CA GLN A 47 -13.95 11.39 20.11
C GLN A 47 -15.08 10.66 19.36
N LYS A 48 -14.76 9.92 18.29
CA LYS A 48 -15.70 9.02 17.61
C LYS A 48 -15.96 7.71 18.38
N ALA A 49 -15.07 7.35 19.32
CA ALA A 49 -15.15 6.06 20.02
C ALA A 49 -16.52 5.81 20.69
N PRO A 50 -17.10 6.74 21.46
CA PRO A 50 -18.42 6.53 22.06
C PRO A 50 -19.58 6.51 21.05
N ILE A 51 -19.38 7.08 19.84
CA ILE A 51 -20.40 7.08 18.77
C ILE A 51 -20.36 5.77 18.00
N ASN A 52 -19.14 5.33 17.64
CA ASN A 52 -18.91 4.16 16.79
C ASN A 52 -18.65 2.87 17.60
N LEU A 53 -18.69 2.97 18.93
CA LEU A 53 -18.59 1.86 19.90
C LEU A 53 -17.32 1.02 19.71
N TYR A 54 -16.15 1.65 19.85
CA TYR A 54 -14.84 0.96 19.86
C TYR A 54 -13.96 1.43 21.04
N ASP A 55 -13.08 0.56 21.51
CA ASP A 55 -12.20 0.78 22.67
C ASP A 55 -10.73 1.04 22.30
N THR A 56 -10.38 1.02 21.02
CA THR A 56 -9.00 1.26 20.56
C THR A 56 -8.48 2.61 21.06
N LYS A 57 -7.35 2.59 21.77
CA LYS A 57 -6.66 3.82 22.20
C LYS A 57 -5.82 4.36 21.05
N ILE A 58 -6.02 5.63 20.71
CA ILE A 58 -5.22 6.34 19.73
C ILE A 58 -4.53 7.53 20.38
N ILE A 59 -3.25 7.70 20.09
CA ILE A 59 -2.44 8.83 20.58
C ILE A 59 -1.64 9.45 19.44
N GLY A 60 -1.57 10.79 19.45
CA GLY A 60 -0.70 11.55 18.56
C GLY A 60 0.70 11.74 19.17
N SER A 61 1.67 12.00 18.31
CA SER A 61 3.04 12.29 18.72
C SER A 61 3.75 13.16 17.69
N THR A 62 4.07 14.38 18.06
CA THR A 62 4.85 15.30 17.22
C THR A 62 6.33 14.95 17.36
N ASN A 63 6.93 14.45 16.28
CA ASN A 63 8.37 14.15 16.15
C ASN A 63 9.00 13.32 17.30
N ASP A 64 8.18 12.68 18.14
CA ASP A 64 8.64 11.81 19.24
C ASP A 64 8.36 10.34 18.91
N TYR A 65 9.37 9.66 18.38
CA TYR A 65 9.30 8.24 18.03
C TYR A 65 9.39 7.30 19.23
N SER A 66 9.69 7.80 20.45
CA SER A 66 9.75 6.95 21.64
C SER A 66 8.42 6.27 21.94
N LYS A 67 7.30 6.92 21.59
CA LYS A 67 5.93 6.39 21.75
C LYS A 67 5.65 5.20 20.83
N THR A 68 6.41 5.05 19.74
CA THR A 68 6.29 3.91 18.80
C THR A 68 6.89 2.62 19.36
N LYS A 69 7.61 2.66 20.46
CA LYS A 69 8.33 1.51 21.04
C LYS A 69 7.47 0.25 21.07
N ASN A 70 8.04 -0.85 20.58
CA ASN A 70 7.41 -2.18 20.50
C ASN A 70 6.12 -2.21 19.66
N SER A 71 6.06 -1.47 18.57
CA SER A 71 5.00 -1.62 17.57
C SER A 71 5.14 -2.95 16.84
N ASN A 72 4.02 -3.63 16.63
CA ASN A 72 3.96 -4.88 15.85
C ASN A 72 4.01 -4.59 14.35
N VAL A 73 3.28 -3.56 13.92
CA VAL A 73 3.25 -3.11 12.52
C VAL A 73 3.42 -1.60 12.48
N VAL A 74 4.19 -1.13 11.51
CA VAL A 74 4.39 0.29 11.23
C VAL A 74 3.99 0.59 9.79
N VAL A 75 3.07 1.53 9.60
CA VAL A 75 2.64 2.03 8.30
C VAL A 75 3.29 3.38 8.05
N ILE A 76 4.10 3.50 6.99
CA ILE A 76 4.78 4.75 6.63
C ILE A 76 4.05 5.39 5.46
N THR A 77 3.36 6.50 5.75
CA THR A 77 2.65 7.31 4.76
C THR A 77 3.31 8.67 4.54
N SER A 78 4.45 8.90 5.23
CA SER A 78 5.20 10.16 5.16
C SER A 78 5.83 10.36 3.80
N GLY A 79 5.71 11.55 3.25
CA GLY A 79 6.28 11.94 1.98
C GLY A 79 5.60 13.19 1.44
N LEU A 80 6.24 13.85 0.49
CA LEU A 80 5.66 14.99 -0.20
C LEU A 80 4.92 14.52 -1.46
N PRO A 81 3.73 15.06 -1.74
CA PRO A 81 3.09 14.88 -3.05
C PRO A 81 3.90 15.64 -4.11
N ARG A 82 3.87 15.16 -5.36
CA ARG A 82 4.50 15.86 -6.47
C ARG A 82 3.91 17.26 -6.63
N LYS A 83 4.76 18.27 -6.62
CA LYS A 83 4.37 19.68 -6.82
C LYS A 83 4.55 20.08 -8.29
N PRO A 84 3.80 21.08 -8.78
CA PRO A 84 4.06 21.67 -10.09
C PRO A 84 5.53 22.11 -10.23
N GLY A 85 6.16 21.76 -11.34
CA GLY A 85 7.57 22.07 -11.61
C GLY A 85 8.58 21.08 -10.99
N MET A 86 8.17 20.17 -10.14
CA MET A 86 9.04 19.12 -9.58
C MET A 86 9.22 17.99 -10.58
N SER A 87 10.46 17.60 -10.86
CA SER A 87 10.79 16.43 -11.67
C SER A 87 10.42 15.14 -10.92
N ARG A 88 10.50 14.01 -11.60
CA ARG A 88 10.35 12.69 -10.96
C ARG A 88 11.51 12.42 -10.02
N ASP A 89 12.72 12.77 -10.44
CA ASP A 89 13.94 12.50 -9.68
C ASP A 89 14.02 13.35 -8.41
N ASP A 90 13.63 14.62 -8.47
CA ASP A 90 13.51 15.48 -7.28
C ASP A 90 12.53 14.89 -6.24
N LEU A 91 11.44 14.30 -6.71
CA LEU A 91 10.47 13.65 -5.82
C LEU A 91 11.06 12.39 -5.17
N ILE A 92 11.78 11.57 -5.95
CA ILE A 92 12.47 10.37 -5.46
C ILE A 92 13.49 10.76 -4.42
N GLU A 93 14.36 11.73 -4.71
CA GLU A 93 15.39 12.20 -3.78
C GLU A 93 14.80 12.70 -2.47
N THR A 94 13.77 13.55 -2.55
CA THR A 94 13.13 14.11 -1.36
C THR A 94 12.48 13.02 -0.52
N ASN A 95 11.67 12.16 -1.13
CA ASN A 95 10.92 11.14 -0.41
C ASN A 95 11.82 10.01 0.10
N SER A 96 12.93 9.68 -0.60
CA SER A 96 13.90 8.70 -0.10
C SER A 96 14.56 9.16 1.20
N LYS A 97 14.94 10.44 1.31
CA LYS A 97 15.48 11.03 2.54
C LYS A 97 14.46 10.97 3.70
N ILE A 98 13.19 11.26 3.40
CA ILE A 98 12.10 11.17 4.39
C ILE A 98 11.91 9.73 4.86
N VAL A 99 11.74 8.79 3.93
CA VAL A 99 11.52 7.36 4.25
C VAL A 99 12.72 6.78 4.99
N LYS A 100 13.95 7.12 4.59
CA LYS A 100 15.18 6.73 5.29
C LYS A 100 15.14 7.19 6.74
N SER A 101 14.98 8.49 6.99
CA SER A 101 14.95 9.08 8.33
C SER A 101 13.84 8.47 9.21
N VAL A 102 12.64 8.30 8.65
CA VAL A 102 11.52 7.65 9.36
C VAL A 102 11.87 6.21 9.72
N THR A 103 12.42 5.45 8.77
CA THR A 103 12.77 4.04 8.99
C THR A 103 13.86 3.90 10.06
N GLU A 104 14.91 4.73 10.03
CA GLU A 104 15.96 4.76 11.06
C GLU A 104 15.40 5.01 12.47
N ASN A 105 14.44 5.93 12.59
CA ASN A 105 13.78 6.18 13.86
C ASN A 105 12.90 5.00 14.31
N ILE A 106 12.16 4.39 13.39
CA ILE A 106 11.29 3.25 13.71
C ILE A 106 12.08 2.05 14.16
N ILE A 107 13.14 1.65 13.48
CA ILE A 107 13.93 0.47 13.86
C ILE A 107 14.60 0.62 15.22
N LYS A 108 14.95 1.84 15.61
CA LYS A 108 15.51 2.15 16.94
C LYS A 108 14.55 1.78 18.08
N TYR A 109 13.25 2.00 17.90
CA TYR A 109 12.25 1.78 18.94
C TYR A 109 11.42 0.51 18.74
N SER A 110 11.35 0.00 17.52
CA SER A 110 10.54 -1.17 17.13
C SER A 110 11.33 -2.11 16.20
N PRO A 111 12.45 -2.72 16.65
CA PRO A 111 13.32 -3.52 15.79
C PRO A 111 12.66 -4.81 15.27
N ASN A 112 11.55 -5.23 15.87
CA ASN A 112 10.84 -6.44 15.50
C ASN A 112 9.54 -6.17 14.72
N CYS A 113 9.27 -4.93 14.30
CA CYS A 113 8.05 -4.60 13.58
C CYS A 113 8.05 -5.11 12.12
N ILE A 114 6.87 -5.17 11.55
CA ILE A 114 6.66 -5.29 10.10
C ILE A 114 6.41 -3.89 9.56
N ILE A 115 7.03 -3.54 8.42
CA ILE A 115 6.93 -2.22 7.80
C ILE A 115 6.07 -2.30 6.54
N ILE A 116 5.04 -1.46 6.46
CA ILE A 116 4.21 -1.26 5.28
C ILE A 116 4.44 0.15 4.75
N ILE A 117 4.91 0.26 3.52
CA ILE A 117 5.13 1.54 2.84
C ILE A 117 3.89 1.92 2.03
N VAL A 118 3.52 3.20 2.13
CA VAL A 118 2.45 3.83 1.33
C VAL A 118 2.98 5.05 0.57
N SER A 119 4.14 5.55 0.97
CA SER A 119 4.81 6.70 0.35
C SER A 119 5.19 6.43 -1.11
N ASN A 120 5.07 7.46 -1.97
CA ASN A 120 5.38 7.37 -3.39
C ASN A 120 6.72 8.03 -3.77
N PRO A 121 7.38 7.53 -4.82
CA PRO A 121 7.06 6.38 -5.66
C PRO A 121 7.17 5.06 -4.91
N LEU A 122 6.07 4.28 -4.87
CA LEU A 122 5.91 3.21 -3.90
C LEU A 122 7.01 2.15 -3.94
N ASP A 123 7.29 1.61 -5.13
CA ASP A 123 8.22 0.49 -5.29
C ASP A 123 9.64 0.91 -4.84
N VAL A 124 10.04 2.14 -5.18
CA VAL A 124 11.34 2.72 -4.78
C VAL A 124 11.39 3.05 -3.29
N MET A 125 10.29 3.55 -2.72
CA MET A 125 10.24 3.83 -1.28
C MET A 125 10.24 2.54 -0.45
N THR A 126 9.66 1.46 -0.98
CA THR A 126 9.74 0.12 -0.37
C THR A 126 11.19 -0.40 -0.40
N TYR A 127 11.87 -0.22 -1.53
CA TYR A 127 13.31 -0.51 -1.65
C TYR A 127 14.14 0.29 -0.64
N GLN A 128 13.92 1.61 -0.55
CA GLN A 128 14.63 2.47 0.42
C GLN A 128 14.44 1.99 1.86
N ALA A 129 13.21 1.66 2.25
CA ALA A 129 12.91 1.19 3.60
C ALA A 129 13.59 -0.16 3.90
N HIS A 130 13.65 -1.07 2.91
CA HIS A 130 14.34 -2.34 3.06
C HIS A 130 15.85 -2.14 3.22
N LEU A 131 16.48 -1.31 2.37
CA LEU A 131 17.90 -0.98 2.49
C LEU A 131 18.22 -0.38 3.86
N THR A 132 17.39 0.54 4.33
CA THR A 132 17.62 1.24 5.59
C THR A 132 17.39 0.34 6.81
N SER A 133 16.34 -0.45 6.80
CA SER A 133 16.01 -1.32 7.95
C SER A 133 16.89 -2.53 8.06
N GLN A 134 17.41 -3.04 6.96
CA GLN A 134 18.09 -4.34 6.86
C GLN A 134 17.25 -5.51 7.40
N PHE A 135 15.94 -5.33 7.43
CA PHE A 135 15.02 -6.39 7.81
C PHE A 135 14.94 -7.43 6.69
N SER A 136 14.50 -8.64 7.03
CA SER A 136 14.19 -9.63 6.00
C SER A 136 13.08 -9.12 5.07
N ARG A 137 13.07 -9.59 3.82
CA ARG A 137 12.11 -9.15 2.79
C ARG A 137 10.65 -9.43 3.16
N GLU A 138 10.43 -10.40 4.04
CA GLU A 138 9.11 -10.77 4.55
C GLU A 138 8.51 -9.69 5.45
N ARG A 139 9.36 -8.85 6.02
CA ARG A 139 8.98 -7.81 6.98
C ARG A 139 8.88 -6.40 6.38
N VAL A 140 9.22 -6.21 5.11
CA VAL A 140 9.15 -4.90 4.43
C VAL A 140 8.39 -5.04 3.13
N MET A 141 7.26 -4.35 3.02
CA MET A 141 6.37 -4.44 1.88
C MET A 141 5.72 -3.10 1.54
N GLY A 142 5.24 -2.96 0.31
CA GLY A 142 4.54 -1.78 -0.17
C GLY A 142 3.05 -2.04 -0.43
N MET A 143 2.21 -1.09 -0.03
CA MET A 143 0.78 -1.06 -0.33
C MET A 143 0.60 -0.54 -1.76
N ALA A 144 0.44 -1.45 -2.73
CA ALA A 144 0.32 -1.15 -4.16
C ALA A 144 -0.89 -1.86 -4.79
N GLY A 145 -0.68 -3.08 -5.21
CA GLY A 145 -1.66 -3.87 -5.95
C GLY A 145 -2.99 -4.06 -5.22
N ILE A 146 -3.00 -4.08 -3.88
CA ILE A 146 -4.24 -4.15 -3.10
C ILE A 146 -5.15 -2.94 -3.38
N LEU A 147 -4.59 -1.73 -3.51
CA LEU A 147 -5.33 -0.53 -3.89
C LEU A 147 -5.76 -0.58 -5.36
N ASP A 148 -4.85 -0.95 -6.25
CA ASP A 148 -5.12 -1.00 -7.70
C ASP A 148 -6.18 -2.04 -8.02
N THR A 149 -6.11 -3.20 -7.36
CA THR A 149 -7.14 -4.25 -7.43
C THR A 149 -8.48 -3.75 -6.90
N SER A 150 -8.48 -2.95 -5.82
CA SER A 150 -9.71 -2.36 -5.28
C SER A 150 -10.39 -1.42 -6.29
N ARG A 151 -9.63 -0.59 -6.99
CA ARG A 151 -10.14 0.27 -8.08
C ARG A 151 -10.76 -0.55 -9.21
N PHE A 152 -10.04 -1.58 -9.68
CA PHE A 152 -10.53 -2.46 -10.72
C PHE A 152 -11.83 -3.15 -10.33
N ARG A 153 -11.92 -3.66 -9.11
CA ARG A 153 -13.14 -4.27 -8.56
C ARG A 153 -14.29 -3.27 -8.48
N ALA A 154 -14.04 -2.04 -8.04
CA ALA A 154 -15.06 -1.01 -7.95
C ALA A 154 -15.62 -0.63 -9.33
N PHE A 155 -14.77 -0.47 -10.35
CA PHE A 155 -15.21 -0.17 -11.71
C PHE A 155 -15.95 -1.33 -12.37
N LEU A 156 -15.55 -2.57 -12.11
CA LEU A 156 -16.29 -3.75 -12.55
C LEU A 156 -17.64 -3.86 -11.86
N ALA A 157 -17.72 -3.58 -10.57
CA ALA A 157 -18.98 -3.62 -9.83
C ALA A 157 -20.00 -2.61 -10.37
N ASP A 158 -19.55 -1.39 -10.66
CA ASP A 158 -20.37 -0.33 -11.27
C ASP A 158 -20.86 -0.74 -12.66
N GLU A 159 -19.96 -1.21 -13.51
CA GLU A 159 -20.25 -1.66 -14.88
C GLU A 159 -21.24 -2.83 -14.94
N LEU A 160 -21.11 -3.79 -14.05
CA LEU A 160 -21.93 -5.00 -14.01
C LEU A 160 -23.17 -4.85 -13.12
N SER A 161 -23.30 -3.74 -12.40
CA SER A 161 -24.36 -3.50 -11.41
C SER A 161 -24.43 -4.62 -10.33
N VAL A 162 -23.27 -5.04 -9.82
CA VAL A 162 -23.13 -6.08 -8.78
C VAL A 162 -22.43 -5.56 -7.55
N SER A 163 -22.52 -6.30 -6.45
CA SER A 163 -21.78 -5.98 -5.24
C SER A 163 -20.25 -6.09 -5.45
N PRO A 164 -19.45 -5.08 -5.07
CA PRO A 164 -17.99 -5.19 -5.12
C PRO A 164 -17.43 -6.27 -4.18
N LYS A 165 -18.23 -6.79 -3.24
CA LYS A 165 -17.85 -7.90 -2.35
C LYS A 165 -17.71 -9.21 -3.11
N ASP A 166 -18.47 -9.39 -4.19
CA ASP A 166 -18.49 -10.63 -4.97
C ASP A 166 -17.38 -10.70 -6.03
N ILE A 167 -16.62 -9.62 -6.20
CA ILE A 167 -15.55 -9.57 -7.19
C ILE A 167 -14.21 -9.93 -6.54
N GLN A 168 -13.54 -10.94 -7.07
CA GLN A 168 -12.16 -11.28 -6.76
C GLN A 168 -11.28 -10.99 -7.97
N SER A 169 -10.12 -10.36 -7.74
CA SER A 169 -9.22 -9.95 -8.82
C SER A 169 -7.78 -9.89 -8.35
N LEU A 170 -6.84 -9.93 -9.30
CA LEU A 170 -5.41 -9.77 -9.07
C LEU A 170 -4.80 -8.84 -10.12
N LEU A 171 -3.98 -7.90 -9.66
CA LEU A 171 -3.14 -7.05 -10.48
C LEU A 171 -1.69 -7.24 -10.04
N LEU A 172 -0.78 -7.33 -11.01
CA LEU A 172 0.66 -7.48 -10.77
C LEU A 172 1.42 -6.22 -11.21
N GLY A 173 2.73 -6.24 -11.01
CA GLY A 173 3.64 -5.20 -11.53
C GLY A 173 3.84 -4.02 -10.60
N GLY A 174 4.52 -2.98 -11.09
CA GLY A 174 4.75 -1.73 -10.37
C GLY A 174 3.48 -0.93 -10.16
N HIS A 175 3.48 -0.12 -9.10
CA HIS A 175 2.35 0.75 -8.79
C HIS A 175 2.28 1.92 -9.76
N GLY A 176 1.23 2.01 -10.57
CA GLY A 176 1.01 3.06 -11.57
C GLY A 176 0.54 2.51 -12.91
N ASP A 177 0.87 3.22 -13.98
CA ASP A 177 0.42 2.91 -15.36
C ASP A 177 1.03 1.62 -15.94
N THR A 178 2.11 1.10 -15.35
CA THR A 178 2.72 -0.18 -15.73
C THR A 178 2.14 -1.40 -15.00
N MET A 179 1.08 -1.23 -14.19
CA MET A 179 0.40 -2.36 -13.56
C MET A 179 -0.15 -3.35 -14.59
N VAL A 180 -0.21 -4.61 -14.22
CA VAL A 180 -0.62 -5.73 -15.08
C VAL A 180 -1.91 -6.36 -14.55
N PRO A 181 -3.09 -5.90 -15.00
CA PRO A 181 -4.36 -6.53 -14.66
C PRO A 181 -4.47 -7.92 -15.26
N LEU A 182 -5.04 -8.85 -14.50
CA LEU A 182 -5.20 -10.25 -14.90
C LEU A 182 -6.69 -10.63 -14.99
N PRO A 183 -7.39 -10.32 -16.10
CA PRO A 183 -8.81 -10.64 -16.27
C PRO A 183 -9.15 -12.10 -16.03
N ARG A 184 -8.33 -13.02 -16.51
CA ARG A 184 -8.56 -14.47 -16.34
C ARG A 184 -8.43 -14.96 -14.87
N TYR A 185 -7.88 -14.16 -13.97
CA TYR A 185 -7.90 -14.39 -12.52
C TYR A 185 -8.94 -13.48 -11.83
N THR A 186 -9.84 -12.88 -12.60
CA THR A 186 -10.91 -12.03 -12.09
C THR A 186 -12.23 -12.76 -12.20
N THR A 187 -12.92 -12.92 -11.07
CA THR A 187 -14.23 -13.57 -11.00
C THR A 187 -15.25 -12.71 -10.29
N VAL A 188 -16.51 -12.91 -10.61
CA VAL A 188 -17.68 -12.31 -9.96
C VAL A 188 -18.55 -13.45 -9.46
N GLY A 189 -18.64 -13.63 -8.15
CA GLY A 189 -19.36 -14.76 -7.57
C GLY A 189 -18.85 -16.12 -8.05
N GLY A 190 -17.56 -16.23 -8.40
CA GLY A 190 -16.93 -17.43 -8.96
C GLY A 190 -17.03 -17.54 -10.50
N ILE A 191 -17.79 -16.68 -11.17
CA ILE A 191 -17.92 -16.68 -12.64
C ILE A 191 -16.77 -15.85 -13.24
N PRO A 192 -16.02 -16.36 -14.23
CA PRO A 192 -14.98 -15.58 -14.91
C PRO A 192 -15.53 -14.26 -15.47
N VAL A 193 -14.85 -13.15 -15.23
CA VAL A 193 -15.33 -11.85 -15.69
C VAL A 193 -15.48 -11.74 -17.20
N GLU A 194 -14.69 -12.50 -17.95
CA GLU A 194 -14.72 -12.56 -19.42
C GLU A 194 -16.02 -13.16 -19.97
N GLU A 195 -16.80 -13.89 -19.14
CA GLU A 195 -18.13 -14.41 -19.51
C GLU A 195 -19.26 -13.37 -19.25
N LEU A 196 -18.99 -12.36 -18.42
CA LEU A 196 -19.99 -11.38 -17.98
C LEU A 196 -19.90 -10.04 -18.70
N ILE A 197 -18.76 -9.73 -19.34
CA ILE A 197 -18.52 -8.46 -19.99
C ILE A 197 -17.76 -8.66 -21.31
N ASP A 198 -18.13 -7.89 -22.34
CA ASP A 198 -17.40 -7.94 -23.60
C ASP A 198 -15.97 -7.36 -23.48
N GLN A 199 -15.07 -7.84 -24.34
CA GLN A 199 -13.66 -7.50 -24.34
C GLN A 199 -13.38 -6.00 -24.53
N LYS A 200 -14.23 -5.27 -25.25
CA LYS A 200 -14.06 -3.84 -25.50
C LYS A 200 -14.35 -3.02 -24.23
N ARG A 201 -15.41 -3.37 -23.50
CA ARG A 201 -15.77 -2.74 -22.22
C ARG A 201 -14.72 -3.09 -21.15
N LEU A 202 -14.31 -4.35 -21.06
CA LEU A 202 -13.28 -4.78 -20.13
C LEU A 202 -11.95 -4.03 -20.33
N LYS A 203 -11.50 -3.84 -21.59
CA LYS A 203 -10.33 -3.03 -21.91
C LYS A 203 -10.45 -1.59 -21.42
N LYS A 204 -11.61 -0.95 -21.57
CA LYS A 204 -11.83 0.41 -21.06
C LYS A 204 -11.70 0.49 -19.54
N ILE A 205 -12.21 -0.50 -18.83
CA ILE A 205 -12.12 -0.57 -17.36
C ILE A 205 -10.66 -0.77 -16.94
N ILE A 206 -9.92 -1.63 -17.62
CA ILE A 206 -8.49 -1.84 -17.39
C ILE A 206 -7.73 -0.52 -17.55
N GLU A 207 -7.92 0.18 -18.66
CA GLU A 207 -7.26 1.48 -18.89
C GLU A 207 -7.65 2.51 -17.83
N ARG A 208 -8.93 2.62 -17.47
CA ARG A 208 -9.38 3.51 -16.39
C ARG A 208 -8.73 3.16 -15.06
N THR A 209 -8.52 1.87 -14.77
CA THR A 209 -7.86 1.42 -13.54
C THR A 209 -6.41 1.90 -13.47
N LYS A 210 -5.66 1.79 -14.57
CA LYS A 210 -4.27 2.26 -14.65
C LYS A 210 -4.14 3.76 -14.34
N TYR A 211 -5.06 4.55 -14.83
CA TYR A 211 -5.06 6.01 -14.65
C TYR A 211 -5.96 6.50 -13.50
N GLY A 212 -6.56 5.60 -12.72
CA GLY A 212 -7.51 5.94 -11.67
C GLY A 212 -6.97 6.86 -10.57
N GLY A 213 -5.66 6.82 -10.29
CA GLY A 213 -5.02 7.79 -9.40
C GLY A 213 -5.02 9.21 -9.97
N GLY A 214 -4.68 9.35 -11.26
CA GLY A 214 -4.69 10.63 -11.97
C GLY A 214 -6.10 11.19 -12.16
N GLU A 215 -7.10 10.32 -12.39
CA GLU A 215 -8.52 10.71 -12.48
C GLU A 215 -8.96 11.42 -11.18
N LEU A 216 -8.61 10.87 -10.01
CA LEU A 216 -8.94 11.46 -8.72
C LEU A 216 -8.19 12.79 -8.48
N VAL A 217 -6.91 12.85 -8.83
CA VAL A 217 -6.14 14.12 -8.73
C VAL A 217 -6.78 15.21 -9.58
N LYS A 218 -7.26 14.90 -10.78
CA LYS A 218 -7.94 15.85 -11.66
C LYS A 218 -9.25 16.36 -11.05
N MET A 219 -10.01 15.49 -10.38
CA MET A 219 -11.29 15.85 -9.77
C MET A 219 -11.14 16.57 -8.43
N MET A 220 -10.19 16.14 -7.60
CA MET A 220 -10.07 16.58 -6.20
C MET A 220 -8.96 17.63 -5.97
N GLY A 221 -8.09 17.88 -6.97
CA GLY A 221 -6.89 18.71 -6.81
C GLY A 221 -5.79 18.10 -5.94
N THR A 222 -5.97 16.88 -5.47
CA THR A 222 -5.03 16.15 -4.61
C THR A 222 -5.17 14.64 -4.78
N SER A 223 -4.19 13.89 -4.25
CA SER A 223 -4.22 12.41 -4.29
C SER A 223 -5.35 11.84 -3.45
N ALA A 224 -5.84 10.65 -3.82
CA ALA A 224 -6.78 9.87 -3.04
C ALA A 224 -6.23 9.57 -1.62
N TRP A 225 -7.10 9.45 -0.63
CA TRP A 225 -6.72 9.09 0.74
C TRP A 225 -7.60 8.04 1.41
N TYR A 226 -8.93 7.99 1.12
CA TYR A 226 -9.83 7.01 1.73
C TYR A 226 -9.45 5.58 1.34
N ALA A 227 -9.38 5.27 0.05
CA ALA A 227 -9.04 3.94 -0.42
C ALA A 227 -7.61 3.50 -0.07
N PRO A 228 -6.56 4.33 -0.23
CA PRO A 228 -5.21 3.99 0.23
C PRO A 228 -5.12 3.73 1.73
N GLY A 229 -5.75 4.56 2.56
CA GLY A 229 -5.78 4.37 4.01
C GLY A 229 -6.48 3.07 4.40
N ALA A 230 -7.63 2.76 3.78
CA ALA A 230 -8.35 1.52 4.00
C ALA A 230 -7.56 0.29 3.51
N ALA A 231 -6.86 0.38 2.37
CA ALA A 231 -6.02 -0.69 1.84
C ALA A 231 -4.85 -1.01 2.78
N ALA A 232 -4.16 0.01 3.29
CA ALA A 232 -3.11 -0.17 4.29
C ALA A 232 -3.65 -0.80 5.58
N ALA A 233 -4.80 -0.33 6.08
CA ALA A 233 -5.45 -0.91 7.26
C ALA A 233 -5.85 -2.39 7.04
N GLN A 234 -6.27 -2.77 5.83
CA GLN A 234 -6.57 -4.17 5.50
C GLN A 234 -5.34 -5.07 5.53
N MET A 235 -4.17 -4.57 5.10
CA MET A 235 -2.90 -5.29 5.23
C MET A 235 -2.53 -5.46 6.72
N VAL A 236 -2.64 -4.41 7.51
CA VAL A 236 -2.42 -4.46 8.97
C VAL A 236 -3.36 -5.47 9.63
N GLU A 237 -4.64 -5.48 9.25
CA GLU A 237 -5.64 -6.43 9.78
C GLU A 237 -5.23 -7.88 9.51
N SER A 238 -4.77 -8.17 8.29
CA SER A 238 -4.31 -9.53 7.93
C SER A 238 -3.12 -9.98 8.79
N ILE A 239 -2.18 -9.07 9.06
CA ILE A 239 -1.01 -9.35 9.90
C ILE A 239 -1.39 -9.53 11.37
N ILE A 240 -2.10 -8.56 11.94
CA ILE A 240 -2.42 -8.53 13.37
C ILE A 240 -3.34 -9.67 13.80
N ARG A 241 -4.27 -10.06 12.92
CA ARG A 241 -5.24 -11.15 13.17
C ARG A 241 -4.82 -12.49 12.57
N ASP A 242 -3.62 -12.58 12.01
CA ASP A 242 -3.09 -13.77 11.31
C ASP A 242 -4.09 -14.36 10.31
N GLN A 243 -4.72 -13.51 9.49
CA GLN A 243 -5.77 -13.94 8.57
C GLN A 243 -5.24 -14.73 7.38
N ARG A 244 -3.93 -14.62 7.07
CA ARG A 244 -3.25 -15.30 5.96
C ARG A 244 -3.95 -15.07 4.61
N ARG A 245 -4.40 -13.84 4.39
CA ARG A 245 -5.08 -13.45 3.16
C ARG A 245 -4.11 -13.34 2.00
N ILE A 246 -4.63 -13.57 0.81
CA ILE A 246 -3.86 -13.36 -0.42
C ILE A 246 -4.10 -11.94 -0.90
N PHE A 247 -3.02 -11.15 -0.96
CA PHE A 247 -3.03 -9.79 -1.48
C PHE A 247 -1.90 -9.57 -2.48
N PRO A 248 -2.11 -8.80 -3.55
CA PRO A 248 -1.01 -8.27 -4.35
C PRO A 248 -0.36 -7.10 -3.59
N VAL A 249 0.89 -7.30 -3.18
CA VAL A 249 1.69 -6.29 -2.49
C VAL A 249 3.05 -6.13 -3.16
N CYS A 250 3.65 -4.97 -3.06
CA CYS A 250 5.02 -4.75 -3.52
C CYS A 250 6.00 -5.41 -2.54
N VAL A 251 6.85 -6.28 -3.07
CA VAL A 251 7.85 -7.03 -2.31
C VAL A 251 9.12 -7.23 -3.14
N LYS A 252 10.25 -7.42 -2.47
CA LYS A 252 11.50 -7.83 -3.12
C LYS A 252 11.36 -9.23 -3.71
N LEU A 253 11.55 -9.35 -5.02
CA LEU A 253 11.65 -10.63 -5.72
C LEU A 253 13.12 -11.09 -5.76
N ASP A 254 13.33 -12.37 -5.53
CA ASP A 254 14.63 -13.02 -5.52
C ASP A 254 14.54 -14.42 -6.12
N GLY A 255 14.21 -14.47 -7.40
CA GLY A 255 14.00 -15.67 -8.20
C GLY A 255 12.57 -15.89 -8.66
N GLU A 256 11.58 -15.41 -7.91
CA GLU A 256 10.16 -15.56 -8.28
C GLU A 256 9.88 -14.86 -9.62
N TYR A 257 9.05 -15.49 -10.45
CA TYR A 257 8.76 -15.07 -11.83
C TYR A 257 10.01 -14.98 -12.74
N GLY A 258 11.18 -15.53 -12.31
CA GLY A 258 12.48 -15.36 -12.95
C GLY A 258 13.06 -13.96 -12.77
N ILE A 259 12.63 -13.22 -11.76
CA ILE A 259 13.02 -11.83 -11.50
C ILE A 259 13.85 -11.78 -10.22
N ASN A 260 15.02 -11.08 -10.28
CA ASN A 260 15.90 -10.86 -9.14
C ASN A 260 16.06 -9.37 -8.87
N ASP A 261 16.28 -9.04 -7.60
CA ASP A 261 16.59 -7.67 -7.12
C ASP A 261 15.66 -6.59 -7.68
N CYS A 262 14.35 -6.86 -7.61
CA CYS A 262 13.33 -5.92 -8.05
C CYS A 262 12.15 -5.92 -7.07
N TYR A 263 11.55 -4.76 -6.89
CA TYR A 263 10.37 -4.58 -6.05
C TYR A 263 9.14 -4.47 -6.94
N LEU A 264 8.28 -5.47 -6.89
CA LEU A 264 7.07 -5.54 -7.72
C LEU A 264 5.86 -6.03 -6.93
N GLY A 265 4.70 -5.59 -7.36
CA GLY A 265 3.43 -6.08 -6.88
C GLY A 265 3.18 -7.51 -7.37
N VAL A 266 3.11 -8.46 -6.44
CA VAL A 266 2.80 -9.88 -6.70
C VAL A 266 1.88 -10.43 -5.61
N PRO A 267 1.11 -11.51 -5.88
CA PRO A 267 0.26 -12.11 -4.86
C PRO A 267 1.11 -12.77 -3.78
N VAL A 268 0.82 -12.43 -2.53
CA VAL A 268 1.46 -13.04 -1.36
C VAL A 268 0.42 -13.54 -0.37
N ILE A 269 0.79 -14.52 0.44
CA ILE A 269 0.06 -14.84 1.68
C ILE A 269 0.60 -13.91 2.75
N LEU A 270 -0.29 -13.09 3.32
CA LEU A 270 0.05 -12.10 4.33
C LEU A 270 -0.54 -12.53 5.69
N GLY A 271 0.33 -12.89 6.61
CA GLY A 271 0.00 -13.37 7.95
C GLY A 271 0.81 -12.69 9.05
N SER A 272 0.81 -13.27 10.25
CA SER A 272 1.42 -12.66 11.45
C SER A 272 2.93 -12.44 11.34
N ASN A 273 3.62 -13.17 10.48
CA ASN A 273 5.05 -13.01 10.22
C ASN A 273 5.37 -12.03 9.06
N GLY A 274 4.36 -11.35 8.53
CA GLY A 274 4.45 -10.56 7.31
C GLY A 274 4.15 -11.41 6.06
N ILE A 275 5.03 -11.35 5.06
CA ILE A 275 4.89 -12.17 3.84
C ILE A 275 5.33 -13.59 4.15
N GLU A 276 4.38 -14.51 4.20
CA GLU A 276 4.66 -15.92 4.48
C GLU A 276 4.98 -16.73 3.22
N LYS A 277 4.45 -16.29 2.08
CA LYS A 277 4.69 -16.94 0.78
C LYS A 277 4.39 -15.98 -0.36
N ILE A 278 5.26 -15.95 -1.36
CA ILE A 278 4.98 -15.36 -2.67
C ILE A 278 4.33 -16.44 -3.54
N ILE A 279 3.25 -16.10 -4.22
CA ILE A 279 2.52 -17.04 -5.10
C ILE A 279 2.89 -16.72 -6.53
N GLU A 280 3.54 -17.67 -7.21
CA GLU A 280 3.84 -17.57 -8.63
C GLU A 280 2.66 -18.05 -9.48
N LEU A 281 2.10 -17.13 -10.26
CA LEU A 281 1.03 -17.44 -11.21
C LEU A 281 1.61 -17.97 -12.54
N LYS A 282 0.93 -18.88 -13.18
CA LYS A 282 1.27 -19.31 -14.54
C LYS A 282 0.82 -18.25 -15.53
N LEU A 283 1.70 -17.32 -15.85
CA LEU A 283 1.42 -16.23 -16.78
C LEU A 283 1.43 -16.70 -18.24
N LYS A 284 0.49 -16.16 -19.04
CA LYS A 284 0.56 -16.25 -20.51
C LYS A 284 1.73 -15.42 -21.02
N SER A 285 2.22 -15.72 -22.22
CA SER A 285 3.36 -14.96 -22.82
C SER A 285 3.11 -13.46 -22.89
N SER A 286 1.88 -13.04 -23.19
CA SER A 286 1.49 -11.62 -23.21
C SER A 286 1.52 -10.98 -21.82
N GLU A 287 1.07 -11.69 -20.78
CA GLU A 287 1.08 -11.22 -19.39
C GLU A 287 2.52 -11.14 -18.86
N LYS A 288 3.35 -12.14 -19.20
CA LYS A 288 4.76 -12.13 -18.85
C LYS A 288 5.49 -10.96 -19.48
N LYS A 289 5.22 -10.65 -20.76
CA LYS A 289 5.78 -9.47 -21.44
C LYS A 289 5.43 -8.17 -20.70
N LEU A 290 4.16 -8.00 -20.32
CA LEU A 290 3.74 -6.81 -19.55
C LEU A 290 4.42 -6.73 -18.17
N LEU A 291 4.61 -7.87 -17.50
CA LEU A 291 5.33 -7.90 -16.22
C LEU A 291 6.82 -7.56 -16.41
N ASP A 292 7.44 -8.01 -17.49
CA ASP A 292 8.83 -7.65 -17.81
C ASP A 292 8.97 -6.15 -18.14
N GLU A 293 8.03 -5.57 -18.89
CA GLU A 293 7.99 -4.12 -19.15
C GLU A 293 7.85 -3.34 -17.83
N SER A 294 6.97 -3.79 -16.94
CA SER A 294 6.81 -3.19 -15.61
C SER A 294 8.08 -3.30 -14.77
N ARG A 295 8.74 -4.45 -14.79
CA ARG A 295 10.04 -4.68 -14.13
C ARG A 295 11.12 -3.72 -14.61
N ILE A 296 11.25 -3.56 -15.92
CA ILE A 296 12.23 -2.65 -16.53
C ILE A 296 12.00 -1.23 -16.01
N HIS A 297 10.76 -0.77 -16.06
CA HIS A 297 10.38 0.56 -15.60
C HIS A 297 10.69 0.78 -14.10
N VAL A 298 10.35 -0.19 -13.24
CA VAL A 298 10.66 -0.09 -11.80
C VAL A 298 12.18 -0.07 -11.56
N LYS A 299 12.96 -0.90 -12.26
CA LYS A 299 14.44 -0.89 -12.14
C LYS A 299 15.05 0.43 -12.57
N GLU A 300 14.55 1.05 -13.64
CA GLU A 300 14.98 2.39 -14.07
C GLU A 300 14.74 3.42 -12.97
N VAL A 301 13.61 3.34 -12.27
CA VAL A 301 13.31 4.26 -11.16
C VAL A 301 14.13 3.95 -9.92
N MET A 302 14.41 2.68 -9.64
CA MET A 302 15.29 2.28 -8.54
C MET A 302 16.72 2.76 -8.75
N SER A 303 17.22 2.74 -10.00
CA SER A 303 18.60 3.19 -10.32
C SER A 303 18.83 4.68 -10.00
N VAL A 304 17.79 5.51 -10.00
CA VAL A 304 17.90 6.91 -9.57
C VAL A 304 18.31 6.97 -8.10
N LEU A 305 17.77 6.07 -7.26
CA LEU A 305 18.11 6.01 -5.85
C LEU A 305 19.54 5.52 -5.59
N GLU A 306 20.04 4.61 -6.43
CA GLU A 306 21.39 4.06 -6.32
C GLU A 306 22.49 5.08 -6.68
N ASN A 307 22.12 6.13 -7.41
CA ASN A 307 23.00 7.23 -7.80
C ASN A 307 22.93 8.46 -6.87
N LEU A 308 22.10 8.43 -5.82
CA LEU A 308 21.97 9.45 -4.78
C LEU A 308 22.79 9.11 -3.54
#